data_743bb9aa30dfe67de3fb203b268c1ee8
#
_entry.id   743bb9aa30dfe67de3fb203b268c1ee8
#
_cell.length_a   1.000
_cell.length_b   1.000
_cell.length_c   1.000
_cell.angle_alpha   90.00
_cell.angle_beta   90.00
_cell.angle_gamma   90.00
#
_symmetry.space_group_name_H-M   'P 1'
#
loop_
_entity.id
_entity.type
_entity.pdbx_description
1 polymer ?
#
loop_
_entity_poly.entity_id
_entity_poly.type
_entity_poly.pdbx_seq_one_letter_code
_entity_poly.pdbx_strand_id
1 'polypeptide(L)'
;MHPVYEKLQGCLASIRQKTDFVPKVALILGSGLGDYAETMQVEETMEYTEIEGFPVSTVAGHKGRFLFGYVEGVPVVAMQGRVHFYEGYPMQDVVLPVRLMGMLGAKIVMLTNAAGGVNFDFHPGDLMLITDQITTAVPSPLIGPNIEELGVRFPDMSEVYNKELQDVIRKAGANTGVALKEGVYMQFTGPSYETPAEIRMCRTLGGDAAGMSTACEAMAARHMGMKVCGISCITNLAAGMSTQKLDHKEVQETADRVAEDFKRLVTESIRLIGETLA
;
A
#
# COMPACT_ATOMS: atom_id res chain seq x y z
N MET A 1 -17.75 -3.48 -23.07
CA MET A 1 -16.84 -2.96 -22.04
C MET A 1 -16.48 -4.08 -21.08
N HIS A 2 -15.29 -4.11 -20.51
CA HIS A 2 -14.91 -5.18 -19.58
C HIS A 2 -15.64 -5.00 -18.23
N PRO A 3 -16.23 -6.04 -17.61
CA PRO A 3 -17.07 -5.90 -16.39
C PRO A 3 -16.35 -5.18 -15.22
N VAL A 4 -15.04 -5.41 -15.04
CA VAL A 4 -14.24 -4.72 -14.02
C VAL A 4 -14.14 -3.21 -14.32
N TYR A 5 -14.04 -2.84 -15.61
CA TYR A 5 -13.97 -1.43 -15.98
C TYR A 5 -15.34 -0.74 -15.83
N GLU A 6 -16.43 -1.43 -16.15
CA GLU A 6 -17.79 -0.94 -15.88
C GLU A 6 -18.01 -0.69 -14.38
N LYS A 7 -17.58 -1.64 -13.54
CA LYS A 7 -17.61 -1.50 -12.08
C LYS A 7 -16.80 -0.28 -11.62
N LEU A 8 -15.59 -0.09 -12.14
CA LEU A 8 -14.76 1.08 -11.84
C LEU A 8 -15.43 2.40 -12.25
N GLN A 9 -16.08 2.45 -13.41
CA GLN A 9 -16.83 3.62 -13.87
C GLN A 9 -18.01 3.93 -12.95
N GLY A 10 -18.73 2.92 -12.47
CA GLY A 10 -19.79 3.07 -11.48
C GLY A 10 -19.28 3.64 -10.15
N CYS A 11 -18.19 3.07 -9.64
CA CYS A 11 -17.52 3.58 -8.43
C CYS A 11 -17.04 5.04 -8.60
N LEU A 12 -16.45 5.36 -9.75
CA LEU A 12 -16.02 6.72 -10.07
C LEU A 12 -17.20 7.70 -10.11
N ALA A 13 -18.30 7.29 -10.74
CA ALA A 13 -19.52 8.11 -10.80
C ALA A 13 -20.10 8.36 -9.41
N SER A 14 -20.12 7.34 -8.52
CA SER A 14 -20.55 7.51 -7.12
C SER A 14 -19.72 8.56 -6.39
N ILE A 15 -18.37 8.51 -6.53
CA ILE A 15 -17.49 9.50 -5.89
C ILE A 15 -17.72 10.90 -6.48
N ARG A 16 -17.87 11.02 -7.80
CA ARG A 16 -18.04 12.31 -8.51
C ARG A 16 -19.38 12.98 -8.21
N GLN A 17 -20.37 12.26 -7.66
CA GLN A 17 -21.58 12.89 -7.12
C GLN A 17 -21.32 13.67 -5.83
N LYS A 18 -20.26 13.35 -5.10
CA LYS A 18 -19.95 13.92 -3.78
C LYS A 18 -18.78 14.91 -3.84
N THR A 19 -17.79 14.68 -4.70
CA THR A 19 -16.62 15.56 -4.81
C THR A 19 -16.02 15.56 -6.21
N ASP A 20 -15.57 16.75 -6.64
CA ASP A 20 -14.75 16.95 -7.84
C ASP A 20 -13.24 16.94 -7.54
N PHE A 21 -12.85 16.59 -6.33
CA PHE A 21 -11.45 16.58 -5.91
C PHE A 21 -10.59 15.72 -6.83
N VAL A 22 -9.47 16.26 -7.29
CA VAL A 22 -8.50 15.57 -8.16
C VAL A 22 -7.19 15.37 -7.39
N PRO A 23 -6.93 14.16 -6.87
CA PRO A 23 -5.69 13.88 -6.17
C PRO A 23 -4.50 13.80 -7.12
N LYS A 24 -3.33 14.22 -6.67
CA LYS A 24 -2.04 13.95 -7.32
C LYS A 24 -1.39 12.66 -6.79
N VAL A 25 -1.58 12.39 -5.51
CA VAL A 25 -1.02 11.23 -4.80
C VAL A 25 -2.15 10.38 -4.21
N ALA A 26 -2.07 9.08 -4.41
CA ALA A 26 -2.83 8.08 -3.68
C ALA A 26 -1.99 7.56 -2.51
N LEU A 27 -2.53 7.55 -1.30
CA LEU A 27 -1.88 7.01 -0.12
C LEU A 27 -2.69 5.83 0.41
N ILE A 28 -2.09 4.64 0.49
CA ILE A 28 -2.74 3.46 1.08
C ILE A 28 -2.16 3.18 2.46
N LEU A 29 -3.00 3.34 3.48
CA LEU A 29 -2.64 3.13 4.87
C LEU A 29 -2.88 1.67 5.28
N GLY A 30 -1.81 1.01 5.69
CA GLY A 30 -1.83 -0.37 6.17
C GLY A 30 -2.29 -0.52 7.61
N SER A 31 -2.34 -1.78 8.09
CA SER A 31 -2.73 -2.13 9.46
C SER A 31 -1.85 -1.42 10.49
N GLY A 32 -2.48 -0.82 11.50
CA GLY A 32 -1.81 -0.02 12.54
C GLY A 32 -1.33 1.37 12.09
N LEU A 33 -1.44 1.72 10.80
CA LEU A 33 -0.95 3.00 10.26
C LEU A 33 -2.10 3.97 9.90
N GLY A 34 -3.34 3.58 10.14
CA GLY A 34 -4.54 4.33 9.78
C GLY A 34 -4.65 5.72 10.41
N ASP A 35 -4.08 5.92 11.59
CA ASP A 35 -4.13 7.19 12.32
C ASP A 35 -3.32 8.30 11.65
N TYR A 36 -2.46 7.98 10.69
CA TYR A 36 -1.85 8.98 9.82
C TYR A 36 -2.88 9.90 9.16
N ALA A 37 -4.05 9.37 8.81
CA ALA A 37 -5.12 10.13 8.18
C ALA A 37 -5.58 11.37 8.99
N GLU A 38 -5.36 11.38 10.32
CA GLU A 38 -5.69 12.50 11.20
C GLU A 38 -4.73 13.70 11.02
N THR A 39 -3.59 13.50 10.35
CA THR A 39 -2.64 14.56 10.04
C THR A 39 -3.01 15.34 8.77
N MET A 40 -3.93 14.80 7.96
CA MET A 40 -4.35 15.42 6.71
C MET A 40 -5.32 16.58 6.94
N GLN A 41 -5.21 17.61 6.11
CA GLN A 41 -6.28 18.61 5.97
C GLN A 41 -7.38 18.00 5.09
N VAL A 42 -8.34 17.32 5.72
CA VAL A 42 -9.42 16.61 5.02
C VAL A 42 -10.50 17.61 4.54
N GLU A 43 -10.86 17.52 3.25
CA GLU A 43 -11.96 18.27 2.66
C GLU A 43 -13.23 17.42 2.54
N GLU A 44 -13.07 16.14 2.17
CA GLU A 44 -14.21 15.23 1.99
C GLU A 44 -13.84 13.82 2.49
N THR A 45 -14.84 13.14 3.02
CA THR A 45 -14.74 11.73 3.46
C THR A 45 -15.80 10.90 2.75
N MET A 46 -15.44 9.72 2.26
CA MET A 46 -16.35 8.82 1.60
C MET A 46 -16.20 7.41 2.14
N GLU A 47 -17.23 6.93 2.83
CA GLU A 47 -17.26 5.54 3.31
C GLU A 47 -17.37 4.58 2.13
N TYR A 48 -16.72 3.41 2.20
CA TYR A 48 -16.77 2.43 1.09
C TYR A 48 -18.20 1.94 0.82
N THR A 49 -19.05 1.93 1.83
CA THR A 49 -20.47 1.55 1.73
C THR A 49 -21.30 2.55 0.94
N GLU A 50 -20.83 3.78 0.74
CA GLU A 50 -21.47 4.80 -0.08
C GLU A 50 -21.12 4.68 -1.56
N ILE A 51 -20.14 3.82 -1.92
CA ILE A 51 -19.68 3.61 -3.30
C ILE A 51 -20.31 2.32 -3.81
N GLU A 52 -21.14 2.42 -4.82
CA GLU A 52 -21.87 1.28 -5.37
C GLU A 52 -20.90 0.18 -5.87
N GLY A 53 -21.08 -1.03 -5.35
CA GLY A 53 -20.28 -2.21 -5.74
C GLY A 53 -18.84 -2.21 -5.25
N PHE A 54 -18.43 -1.25 -4.41
CA PHE A 54 -17.07 -1.20 -3.88
C PHE A 54 -16.85 -2.24 -2.78
N PRO A 55 -15.66 -2.89 -2.71
CA PRO A 55 -15.38 -3.86 -1.66
C PRO A 55 -15.21 -3.17 -0.29
N VAL A 56 -15.71 -3.82 0.75
CA VAL A 56 -15.64 -3.32 2.14
C VAL A 56 -14.65 -4.16 2.93
N SER A 57 -13.71 -3.51 3.63
CA SER A 57 -12.78 -4.23 4.50
C SER A 57 -13.49 -4.81 5.71
N THR A 58 -13.18 -6.07 6.04
CA THR A 58 -13.70 -6.80 7.20
C THR A 58 -12.68 -6.90 8.34
N VAL A 59 -11.49 -6.34 8.14
CA VAL A 59 -10.39 -6.39 9.10
C VAL A 59 -10.63 -5.42 10.24
N ALA A 60 -10.51 -5.88 11.47
CA ALA A 60 -10.61 -5.03 12.66
C ALA A 60 -9.58 -3.89 12.62
N GLY A 61 -10.00 -2.67 12.96
CA GLY A 61 -9.15 -1.48 12.92
C GLY A 61 -9.09 -0.76 11.55
N HIS A 62 -9.63 -1.36 10.49
CA HIS A 62 -9.81 -0.69 9.20
C HIS A 62 -11.10 0.11 9.19
N LYS A 63 -11.01 1.44 9.01
CA LYS A 63 -12.18 2.32 9.00
C LYS A 63 -13.04 2.16 7.75
N GLY A 64 -12.46 1.73 6.62
CA GLY A 64 -13.19 1.44 5.38
C GLY A 64 -13.68 2.69 4.65
N ARG A 65 -12.81 3.67 4.45
CA ARG A 65 -13.16 4.94 3.81
C ARG A 65 -12.02 5.56 3.02
N PHE A 66 -12.36 6.43 2.08
CA PHE A 66 -11.46 7.37 1.44
C PHE A 66 -11.54 8.74 2.12
N LEU A 67 -10.37 9.38 2.23
CA LEU A 67 -10.23 10.75 2.67
C LEU A 67 -9.60 11.56 1.55
N PHE A 68 -10.24 12.62 1.15
CA PHE A 68 -9.76 13.55 0.12
C PHE A 68 -9.31 14.84 0.82
N GLY A 69 -8.10 15.28 0.54
CA GLY A 69 -7.57 16.46 1.21
C GLY A 69 -6.11 16.72 0.88
N TYR A 70 -5.42 17.42 1.77
CA TYR A 70 -4.05 17.85 1.53
C TYR A 70 -3.10 17.38 2.61
N VAL A 71 -1.87 17.04 2.19
CA VAL A 71 -0.70 16.87 3.03
C VAL A 71 0.35 17.86 2.55
N GLU A 72 0.76 18.80 3.39
CA GLU A 72 1.71 19.88 3.03
C GLU A 72 1.36 20.58 1.69
N GLY A 73 0.06 20.83 1.46
CA GLY A 73 -0.45 21.45 0.23
C GLY A 73 -0.51 20.53 -1.00
N VAL A 74 -0.11 19.27 -0.89
CA VAL A 74 -0.20 18.28 -1.98
C VAL A 74 -1.57 17.61 -1.94
N PRO A 75 -2.36 17.59 -3.06
CA PRO A 75 -3.65 16.93 -3.11
C PRO A 75 -3.50 15.40 -3.01
N VAL A 76 -4.10 14.81 -1.98
CA VAL A 76 -4.00 13.38 -1.64
C VAL A 76 -5.39 12.76 -1.54
N VAL A 77 -5.54 11.55 -2.07
CA VAL A 77 -6.60 10.63 -1.65
C VAL A 77 -5.99 9.54 -0.79
N ALA A 78 -6.42 9.45 0.47
CA ALA A 78 -5.96 8.41 1.39
C ALA A 78 -7.00 7.30 1.53
N MET A 79 -6.54 6.05 1.40
CA MET A 79 -7.32 4.84 1.68
C MET A 79 -7.08 4.44 3.14
N GLN A 80 -8.06 4.66 4.01
CA GLN A 80 -8.01 4.30 5.43
C GLN A 80 -8.75 2.98 5.65
N GLY A 81 -8.04 1.88 5.47
CA GLY A 81 -8.58 0.52 5.55
C GLY A 81 -8.50 -0.20 4.19
N ARG A 82 -7.47 -1.01 4.04
CA ARG A 82 -7.20 -1.82 2.85
C ARG A 82 -8.10 -3.06 2.81
N VAL A 83 -8.43 -3.49 1.60
CA VAL A 83 -9.05 -4.78 1.31
C VAL A 83 -7.95 -5.81 1.02
N HIS A 84 -8.08 -7.03 1.55
CA HIS A 84 -7.08 -8.07 1.37
C HIS A 84 -7.63 -9.29 0.63
N PHE A 85 -6.73 -10.03 -0.03
CA PHE A 85 -7.09 -11.25 -0.73
C PHE A 85 -7.66 -12.33 0.20
N TYR A 86 -7.13 -12.42 1.43
CA TYR A 86 -7.62 -13.41 2.42
C TYR A 86 -9.04 -13.10 2.96
N GLU A 87 -9.60 -11.93 2.68
CA GLU A 87 -10.99 -11.62 3.01
C GLU A 87 -12.00 -12.34 2.06
N GLY A 88 -11.49 -13.07 1.06
CA GLY A 88 -12.28 -13.84 0.10
C GLY A 88 -12.67 -13.09 -1.16
N TYR A 89 -12.17 -11.87 -1.35
CA TYR A 89 -12.39 -11.11 -2.57
C TYR A 89 -11.57 -11.66 -3.75
N PRO A 90 -12.12 -11.68 -4.97
CA PRO A 90 -11.32 -11.89 -6.17
C PRO A 90 -10.20 -10.85 -6.25
N MET A 91 -9.03 -11.23 -6.79
CA MET A 91 -7.88 -10.33 -6.88
C MET A 91 -8.20 -9.02 -7.63
N GLN A 92 -9.12 -9.04 -8.58
CA GLN A 92 -9.60 -7.83 -9.28
C GLN A 92 -10.29 -6.83 -8.35
N ASP A 93 -11.01 -7.32 -7.33
CA ASP A 93 -11.65 -6.47 -6.33
C ASP A 93 -10.66 -5.98 -5.27
N VAL A 94 -9.65 -6.79 -4.94
CA VAL A 94 -8.55 -6.39 -4.04
C VAL A 94 -7.79 -5.17 -4.57
N VAL A 95 -7.56 -5.13 -5.89
CA VAL A 95 -6.84 -4.01 -6.54
C VAL A 95 -7.76 -2.92 -7.11
N LEU A 96 -9.08 -3.09 -7.00
CA LEU A 96 -10.05 -2.10 -7.47
C LEU A 96 -9.85 -0.73 -6.83
N PRO A 97 -9.56 -0.60 -5.50
CA PRO A 97 -9.30 0.68 -4.86
C PRO A 97 -8.15 1.46 -5.50
N VAL A 98 -7.00 0.83 -5.72
CA VAL A 98 -5.84 1.52 -6.32
C VAL A 98 -6.13 1.96 -7.74
N ARG A 99 -6.85 1.15 -8.51
CA ARG A 99 -7.29 1.51 -9.87
C ARG A 99 -8.23 2.71 -9.85
N LEU A 100 -9.18 2.73 -8.91
CA LEU A 100 -10.13 3.84 -8.74
C LEU A 100 -9.39 5.14 -8.39
N MET A 101 -8.41 5.09 -7.47
CA MET A 101 -7.59 6.27 -7.13
C MET A 101 -6.80 6.79 -8.34
N GLY A 102 -6.30 5.90 -9.22
CA GLY A 102 -5.68 6.29 -10.48
C GLY A 102 -6.66 6.97 -11.44
N MET A 103 -7.89 6.46 -11.56
CA MET A 103 -8.96 7.06 -12.37
C MET A 103 -9.45 8.40 -11.83
N LEU A 104 -9.38 8.62 -10.52
CA LEU A 104 -9.65 9.91 -9.87
C LEU A 104 -8.62 10.98 -10.22
N GLY A 105 -7.44 10.59 -10.70
CA GLY A 105 -6.40 11.50 -11.17
C GLY A 105 -5.01 11.30 -10.57
N ALA A 106 -4.88 10.46 -9.53
CA ALA A 106 -3.60 10.18 -8.90
C ALA A 106 -2.59 9.60 -9.90
N LYS A 107 -1.40 10.18 -9.93
CA LYS A 107 -0.28 9.74 -10.80
C LYS A 107 0.80 8.98 -10.02
N ILE A 108 0.78 9.11 -8.71
CA ILE A 108 1.71 8.46 -7.80
C ILE A 108 0.87 7.70 -6.77
N VAL A 109 1.29 6.48 -6.43
CA VAL A 109 0.77 5.77 -5.27
C VAL A 109 1.88 5.49 -4.27
N MET A 110 1.65 5.89 -3.03
CA MET A 110 2.46 5.53 -1.87
C MET A 110 1.74 4.43 -1.10
N LEU A 111 2.35 3.26 -1.07
CA LEU A 111 1.84 2.08 -0.40
C LEU A 111 2.49 1.95 0.97
N THR A 112 1.69 1.76 2.02
CA THR A 112 2.22 1.46 3.35
C THR A 112 1.62 0.17 3.88
N ASN A 113 2.38 -0.56 4.68
CA ASN A 113 1.93 -1.82 5.28
C ASN A 113 2.65 -2.12 6.59
N ALA A 114 2.08 -3.04 7.37
CA ALA A 114 2.76 -3.78 8.39
C ALA A 114 3.35 -5.05 7.76
N ALA A 115 4.56 -5.43 8.14
CA ALA A 115 5.25 -6.61 7.62
C ALA A 115 6.07 -7.32 8.70
N GLY A 116 6.24 -8.64 8.54
CA GLY A 116 7.18 -9.43 9.33
C GLY A 116 8.59 -9.34 8.76
N GLY A 117 9.58 -9.01 9.58
CA GLY A 117 10.98 -8.96 9.19
C GLY A 117 11.55 -10.35 8.91
N VAL A 118 12.11 -10.54 7.72
CA VAL A 118 12.75 -11.77 7.24
C VAL A 118 14.27 -11.61 7.19
N ASN A 119 14.76 -10.39 6.96
CA ASN A 119 16.19 -10.07 7.02
C ASN A 119 16.66 -10.08 8.48
N PHE A 120 17.84 -10.66 8.74
CA PHE A 120 18.41 -10.77 10.09
C PHE A 120 18.79 -9.42 10.71
N ASP A 121 19.01 -8.39 9.89
CA ASP A 121 19.38 -7.05 10.34
C ASP A 121 18.16 -6.16 10.63
N PHE A 122 16.94 -6.72 10.51
CA PHE A 122 15.69 -6.01 10.76
C PHE A 122 15.19 -6.29 12.19
N HIS A 123 14.60 -5.24 12.77
CA HIS A 123 14.03 -5.27 14.12
C HIS A 123 12.60 -4.72 14.11
N PRO A 124 11.74 -5.20 15.04
CA PRO A 124 10.41 -4.61 15.20
C PRO A 124 10.49 -3.10 15.53
N GLY A 125 9.87 -2.30 14.67
CA GLY A 125 9.92 -0.84 14.69
C GLY A 125 10.73 -0.23 13.56
N ASP A 126 11.51 -1.00 12.81
CA ASP A 126 12.19 -0.49 11.63
C ASP A 126 11.18 -0.06 10.55
N LEU A 127 11.47 1.05 9.88
CA LEU A 127 10.76 1.49 8.68
C LEU A 127 11.61 1.10 7.46
N MET A 128 11.04 0.29 6.57
CA MET A 128 11.73 -0.23 5.38
C MET A 128 11.17 0.44 4.11
N LEU A 129 12.04 1.11 3.36
CA LEU A 129 11.77 1.49 1.98
C LEU A 129 11.68 0.22 1.12
N ILE A 130 10.58 0.03 0.45
CA ILE A 130 10.41 -1.11 -0.47
C ILE A 130 11.11 -0.78 -1.79
N THR A 131 12.11 -1.57 -2.15
CA THR A 131 12.90 -1.38 -3.38
C THR A 131 12.42 -2.27 -4.51
N ASP A 132 11.87 -3.44 -4.20
CA ASP A 132 11.32 -4.42 -5.14
C ASP A 132 10.34 -5.36 -4.43
N GLN A 133 9.73 -6.29 -5.18
CA GLN A 133 8.74 -7.23 -4.64
C GLN A 133 8.83 -8.64 -5.23
N ILE A 134 8.31 -9.60 -4.47
CA ILE A 134 8.08 -10.99 -4.91
C ILE A 134 6.59 -11.31 -4.74
N THR A 135 5.92 -11.77 -5.83
CA THR A 135 4.47 -12.05 -5.85
C THR A 135 4.14 -13.49 -6.22
N THR A 136 5.11 -14.39 -6.24
CA THR A 136 4.92 -15.78 -6.70
C THR A 136 3.95 -16.59 -5.84
N ALA A 137 3.69 -16.16 -4.60
CA ALA A 137 2.79 -16.84 -3.66
C ALA A 137 1.30 -16.40 -3.79
N VAL A 138 1.00 -15.42 -4.66
CA VAL A 138 -0.37 -14.88 -4.84
C VAL A 138 -0.72 -14.79 -6.32
N PRO A 139 -2.01 -14.89 -6.70
CA PRO A 139 -2.41 -14.71 -8.09
C PRO A 139 -2.18 -13.27 -8.56
N SER A 140 -1.67 -13.13 -9.79
CA SER A 140 -1.51 -11.80 -10.38
C SER A 140 -2.88 -11.13 -10.64
N PRO A 141 -3.03 -9.83 -10.34
CA PRO A 141 -4.23 -9.06 -10.67
C PRO A 141 -4.42 -8.85 -12.18
N LEU A 142 -3.46 -9.25 -13.01
CA LEU A 142 -3.50 -9.09 -14.47
C LEU A 142 -3.90 -10.37 -15.20
N ILE A 143 -4.23 -11.45 -14.47
CA ILE A 143 -4.73 -12.69 -15.07
C ILE A 143 -6.13 -12.47 -15.65
N GLY A 144 -6.32 -12.97 -16.87
CA GLY A 144 -7.58 -12.86 -17.61
C GLY A 144 -7.45 -12.00 -18.87
N PRO A 145 -8.56 -11.62 -19.50
CA PRO A 145 -8.56 -10.68 -20.63
C PRO A 145 -7.98 -9.33 -20.23
N ASN A 146 -7.21 -8.72 -21.12
CA ASN A 146 -6.67 -7.37 -20.86
C ASN A 146 -7.81 -6.33 -20.76
N ILE A 147 -7.61 -5.33 -19.93
CA ILE A 147 -8.46 -4.15 -19.83
C ILE A 147 -7.64 -2.99 -20.42
N GLU A 148 -7.80 -2.77 -21.72
CA GLU A 148 -6.95 -1.84 -22.49
C GLU A 148 -7.04 -0.42 -21.99
N GLU A 149 -8.19 -0.03 -21.41
CA GLU A 149 -8.42 1.27 -20.80
C GLU A 149 -7.55 1.49 -19.54
N LEU A 150 -7.06 0.41 -18.92
CA LEU A 150 -6.22 0.46 -17.70
C LEU A 150 -4.74 0.28 -18.01
N GLY A 151 -4.39 -0.31 -19.16
CA GLY A 151 -3.00 -0.50 -19.52
C GLY A 151 -2.74 -1.60 -20.55
N VAL A 152 -1.46 -1.78 -20.86
CA VAL A 152 -1.02 -2.76 -21.87
C VAL A 152 -1.08 -4.20 -21.34
N ARG A 153 -1.27 -5.17 -22.25
CA ARG A 153 -1.36 -6.58 -21.89
C ARG A 153 -0.12 -7.12 -21.14
N PHE A 154 1.05 -6.66 -21.51
CA PHE A 154 2.34 -7.09 -20.94
C PHE A 154 3.12 -5.88 -20.45
N PRO A 155 2.78 -5.36 -19.25
CA PRO A 155 3.50 -4.22 -18.68
C PRO A 155 4.90 -4.64 -18.24
N ASP A 156 5.87 -3.73 -18.45
CA ASP A 156 7.21 -3.91 -17.92
C ASP A 156 7.22 -3.70 -16.40
N MET A 157 7.70 -4.71 -15.67
CA MET A 157 7.82 -4.73 -14.21
C MET A 157 9.28 -4.66 -13.73
N SER A 158 10.24 -4.29 -14.61
CA SER A 158 11.65 -4.14 -14.24
C SER A 158 11.88 -3.03 -13.21
N GLU A 159 10.95 -2.07 -13.12
CA GLU A 159 10.94 -1.00 -12.12
C GLU A 159 9.52 -0.80 -11.61
N VAL A 160 9.03 -1.68 -10.76
CA VAL A 160 7.71 -1.52 -10.11
C VAL A 160 7.76 -0.32 -9.17
N TYR A 161 8.71 -0.31 -8.24
CA TYR A 161 8.95 0.80 -7.33
C TYR A 161 9.89 1.81 -7.99
N ASN A 162 9.38 3.01 -8.25
CA ASN A 162 10.07 4.03 -9.03
C ASN A 162 11.32 4.55 -8.32
N LYS A 163 12.47 4.51 -8.97
CA LYS A 163 13.77 4.87 -8.39
C LYS A 163 13.85 6.32 -7.92
N GLU A 164 13.28 7.26 -8.69
CA GLU A 164 13.25 8.67 -8.30
C GLU A 164 12.46 8.86 -6.99
N LEU A 165 11.34 8.14 -6.83
CA LEU A 165 10.55 8.19 -5.59
C LEU A 165 11.25 7.49 -4.43
N GLN A 166 12.05 6.43 -4.69
CA GLN A 166 12.92 5.85 -3.65
C GLN A 166 13.92 6.88 -3.15
N ASP A 167 14.56 7.65 -4.04
CA ASP A 167 15.50 8.71 -3.65
C ASP A 167 14.80 9.83 -2.87
N VAL A 168 13.56 10.17 -3.23
CA VAL A 168 12.73 11.11 -2.48
C VAL A 168 12.49 10.61 -1.04
N ILE A 169 12.15 9.33 -0.86
CA ILE A 169 11.91 8.76 0.48
C ILE A 169 13.23 8.69 1.28
N ARG A 170 14.37 8.35 0.66
CA ARG A 170 15.68 8.42 1.32
C ARG A 170 15.99 9.83 1.82
N LYS A 171 15.72 10.84 0.97
CA LYS A 171 15.88 12.25 1.33
C LYS A 171 14.93 12.64 2.48
N ALA A 172 13.68 12.18 2.45
CA ALA A 172 12.73 12.41 3.53
C ALA A 172 13.22 11.80 4.86
N GLY A 173 13.75 10.57 4.83
CA GLY A 173 14.38 9.94 6.00
C GLY A 173 15.53 10.79 6.57
N ALA A 174 16.43 11.26 5.70
CA ALA A 174 17.55 12.12 6.11
C ALA A 174 17.05 13.46 6.71
N ASN A 175 16.05 14.10 6.09
CA ASN A 175 15.51 15.38 6.56
C ASN A 175 14.80 15.25 7.92
N THR A 176 14.15 14.12 8.18
CA THR A 176 13.39 13.89 9.42
C THR A 176 14.19 13.20 10.51
N GLY A 177 15.39 12.72 10.19
CA GLY A 177 16.21 11.92 11.11
C GLY A 177 15.67 10.51 11.35
N VAL A 178 14.77 10.02 10.48
CA VAL A 178 14.22 8.67 10.55
C VAL A 178 15.16 7.71 9.81
N ALA A 179 15.70 6.74 10.55
CA ALA A 179 16.55 5.71 9.97
C ALA A 179 15.70 4.77 9.10
N LEU A 180 16.12 4.57 7.85
CA LEU A 180 15.47 3.67 6.91
C LEU A 180 16.27 2.39 6.72
N LYS A 181 15.57 1.26 6.72
CA LYS A 181 16.03 0.02 6.09
C LYS A 181 15.58 0.03 4.62
N GLU A 182 16.16 -0.82 3.82
CA GLU A 182 15.73 -1.05 2.43
C GLU A 182 15.62 -2.54 2.17
N GLY A 183 14.65 -2.93 1.33
CA GLY A 183 14.50 -4.35 1.06
C GLY A 183 13.39 -4.71 0.10
N VAL A 184 13.33 -5.99 -0.20
CA VAL A 184 12.36 -6.64 -1.08
C VAL A 184 11.18 -7.15 -0.25
N TYR A 185 9.97 -6.75 -0.63
CA TYR A 185 8.74 -7.19 0.02
C TYR A 185 8.17 -8.43 -0.67
N MET A 186 7.91 -9.52 0.06
CA MET A 186 7.22 -10.69 -0.46
C MET A 186 5.77 -10.75 0.01
N GLN A 187 4.83 -10.84 -0.95
CA GLN A 187 3.42 -11.01 -0.62
C GLN A 187 3.04 -12.48 -0.55
N PHE A 188 2.41 -12.86 0.57
CA PHE A 188 1.72 -14.13 0.79
C PHE A 188 0.20 -13.93 0.78
N THR A 189 -0.56 -15.02 0.70
CA THR A 189 -2.03 -14.96 0.68
C THR A 189 -2.62 -14.59 2.03
N GLY A 190 -2.07 -15.08 3.14
CA GLY A 190 -2.74 -15.12 4.44
C GLY A 190 -3.99 -16.03 4.40
N PRO A 191 -4.87 -15.99 5.42
CA PRO A 191 -4.78 -15.19 6.65
C PRO A 191 -3.85 -15.77 7.72
N SER A 192 -3.38 -17.02 7.56
CA SER A 192 -2.39 -17.60 8.47
C SER A 192 -1.04 -16.90 8.29
N TYR A 193 -0.34 -16.68 9.40
CA TYR A 193 1.09 -16.37 9.31
C TYR A 193 1.82 -17.52 8.63
N GLU A 194 2.94 -17.21 8.02
CA GLU A 194 3.80 -18.16 7.32
C GLU A 194 4.40 -19.18 8.30
N THR A 195 4.72 -20.35 7.78
CA THR A 195 5.55 -21.32 8.51
C THR A 195 7.03 -20.90 8.48
N PRO A 196 7.86 -21.39 9.44
CA PRO A 196 9.30 -21.15 9.38
C PRO A 196 9.96 -21.62 8.08
N ALA A 197 9.38 -22.62 7.40
CA ALA A 197 9.87 -23.11 6.11
C ALA A 197 9.58 -22.12 4.99
N GLU A 198 8.39 -21.52 4.96
CA GLU A 198 8.00 -20.47 4.01
C GLU A 198 8.84 -19.20 4.21
N ILE A 199 9.16 -18.85 5.44
CA ILE A 199 10.05 -17.71 5.71
C ILE A 199 11.50 -17.99 5.26
N ARG A 200 12.00 -19.23 5.42
CA ARG A 200 13.29 -19.60 4.82
C ARG A 200 13.25 -19.56 3.29
N MET A 201 12.15 -19.97 2.67
CA MET A 201 11.94 -19.85 1.23
C MET A 201 11.95 -18.37 0.81
N CYS A 202 11.19 -17.51 1.48
CA CYS A 202 11.17 -16.06 1.24
C CYS A 202 12.58 -15.49 1.20
N ARG A 203 13.38 -15.74 2.25
CA ARG A 203 14.77 -15.28 2.33
C ARG A 203 15.66 -15.84 1.23
N THR A 204 15.50 -17.13 0.89
CA THR A 204 16.27 -17.77 -0.18
C THR A 204 15.98 -17.14 -1.55
N LEU A 205 14.74 -16.67 -1.76
CA LEU A 205 14.33 -15.94 -2.96
C LEU A 205 14.74 -14.46 -2.95
N GLY A 206 15.34 -13.98 -1.87
CA GLY A 206 15.80 -12.58 -1.74
C GLY A 206 14.79 -11.64 -1.10
N GLY A 207 13.74 -12.16 -0.44
CA GLY A 207 12.78 -11.33 0.30
C GLY A 207 13.33 -10.93 1.68
N ASP A 208 13.14 -9.67 2.05
CA ASP A 208 13.57 -9.06 3.31
C ASP A 208 12.42 -8.87 4.30
N ALA A 209 11.20 -8.76 3.79
CA ALA A 209 9.98 -8.62 4.58
C ALA A 209 8.83 -9.43 3.97
N ALA A 210 7.94 -9.94 4.81
CA ALA A 210 6.78 -10.73 4.41
C ALA A 210 5.49 -10.10 4.89
N GLY A 211 4.44 -10.11 4.04
CA GLY A 211 3.12 -9.64 4.41
C GLY A 211 2.05 -10.10 3.43
N MET A 212 0.81 -9.63 3.60
CA MET A 212 -0.38 -10.19 2.93
C MET A 212 -1.10 -9.17 2.03
N SER A 213 -0.38 -8.16 1.51
CA SER A 213 -0.94 -7.05 0.73
C SER A 213 0.11 -6.42 -0.19
N THR A 214 -0.20 -5.24 -0.73
CA THR A 214 0.79 -4.28 -1.29
C THR A 214 1.31 -4.63 -2.66
N ALA A 215 1.93 -5.80 -2.86
CA ALA A 215 2.58 -6.13 -4.13
C ALA A 215 1.58 -6.30 -5.29
N CYS A 216 0.39 -6.81 -5.04
CA CYS A 216 -0.69 -6.86 -6.04
C CYS A 216 -1.19 -5.45 -6.40
N GLU A 217 -1.29 -4.54 -5.42
CA GLU A 217 -1.67 -3.14 -5.65
C GLU A 217 -0.60 -2.38 -6.44
N ALA A 218 0.68 -2.59 -6.10
CA ALA A 218 1.81 -2.03 -6.84
C ALA A 218 1.81 -2.48 -8.30
N MET A 219 1.54 -3.77 -8.55
CA MET A 219 1.43 -4.32 -9.91
C MET A 219 0.26 -3.68 -10.68
N ALA A 220 -0.91 -3.52 -10.05
CA ALA A 220 -2.07 -2.90 -10.68
C ALA A 220 -1.84 -1.40 -10.95
N ALA A 221 -1.21 -0.68 -10.04
CA ALA A 221 -0.84 0.73 -10.22
C ALA A 221 0.18 0.90 -11.36
N ARG A 222 1.22 0.08 -11.39
CA ARG A 222 2.23 0.09 -12.45
C ARG A 222 1.61 -0.22 -13.83
N HIS A 223 0.68 -1.17 -13.89
CA HIS A 223 -0.08 -1.48 -15.10
C HIS A 223 -0.84 -0.25 -15.65
N MET A 224 -1.35 0.62 -14.77
CA MET A 224 -2.01 1.87 -15.13
C MET A 224 -1.05 3.02 -15.43
N GLY A 225 0.26 2.80 -15.38
CA GLY A 225 1.27 3.83 -15.60
C GLY A 225 1.48 4.77 -14.41
N MET A 226 0.96 4.45 -13.23
CA MET A 226 1.26 5.20 -12.01
C MET A 226 2.71 4.95 -11.58
N LYS A 227 3.37 5.98 -11.02
CA LYS A 227 4.63 5.79 -10.29
C LYS A 227 4.31 5.23 -8.89
N VAL A 228 5.05 4.21 -8.48
CA VAL A 228 4.82 3.50 -7.21
C VAL A 228 6.00 3.73 -6.27
N CYS A 229 5.71 3.95 -5.00
CA CYS A 229 6.68 3.85 -3.91
C CYS A 229 6.01 3.19 -2.70
N GLY A 230 6.81 2.70 -1.75
CA GLY A 230 6.24 2.03 -0.59
C GLY A 230 7.15 2.01 0.62
N ILE A 231 6.53 1.98 1.80
CA ILE A 231 7.18 1.89 3.10
C ILE A 231 6.51 0.77 3.89
N SER A 232 7.28 -0.21 4.35
CA SER A 232 6.83 -1.22 5.31
C SER A 232 7.22 -0.80 6.73
N CYS A 233 6.30 -0.91 7.67
CA CYS A 233 6.62 -0.96 9.08
C CYS A 233 6.91 -2.42 9.45
N ILE A 234 8.12 -2.71 9.90
CA ILE A 234 8.48 -4.03 10.42
C ILE A 234 7.89 -4.15 11.82
N THR A 235 6.73 -4.77 11.92
CA THR A 235 5.97 -4.81 13.18
C THR A 235 6.37 -5.94 14.09
N ASN A 236 6.90 -7.00 13.52
CA ASN A 236 7.35 -8.22 14.20
C ASN A 236 8.43 -8.89 13.39
N LEU A 237 9.17 -9.82 13.98
CA LEU A 237 9.99 -10.75 13.19
C LEU A 237 9.10 -11.87 12.62
N ALA A 238 9.36 -12.29 11.39
CA ALA A 238 8.60 -13.33 10.72
C ALA A 238 8.76 -14.71 11.41
N ALA A 239 7.90 -15.66 11.07
CA ALA A 239 7.87 -16.99 11.71
C ALA A 239 9.24 -17.69 11.68
N GLY A 240 9.68 -18.17 12.84
CA GLY A 240 10.96 -18.85 13.00
C GLY A 240 12.19 -17.94 13.02
N MET A 241 12.00 -16.62 12.95
CA MET A 241 13.06 -15.63 13.14
C MET A 241 13.31 -15.30 14.61
N SER A 242 12.34 -15.57 15.48
CA SER A 242 12.41 -15.46 16.92
C SER A 242 11.78 -16.71 17.59
N THR A 243 11.93 -16.82 18.92
CA THR A 243 11.26 -17.86 19.72
C THR A 243 9.85 -17.46 20.15
N GLN A 244 9.44 -16.23 19.91
CA GLN A 244 8.12 -15.72 20.28
C GLN A 244 7.06 -16.19 19.27
N LYS A 245 5.84 -16.46 19.78
CA LYS A 245 4.69 -16.71 18.93
C LYS A 245 4.19 -15.40 18.33
N LEU A 246 3.81 -15.44 17.06
CA LEU A 246 3.23 -14.30 16.38
C LEU A 246 1.83 -13.99 16.89
N ASP A 247 1.55 -12.72 17.17
CA ASP A 247 0.25 -12.22 17.60
C ASP A 247 -0.05 -10.90 16.90
N HIS A 248 -1.29 -10.72 16.45
CA HIS A 248 -1.75 -9.48 15.83
C HIS A 248 -1.68 -8.26 16.77
N LYS A 249 -1.71 -8.50 18.08
CA LYS A 249 -1.55 -7.44 19.09
C LYS A 249 -0.16 -6.79 19.02
N GLU A 250 0.89 -7.60 18.81
CA GLU A 250 2.28 -7.09 18.65
C GLU A 250 2.39 -6.13 17.44
N VAL A 251 1.62 -6.42 16.38
CA VAL A 251 1.57 -5.56 15.18
C VAL A 251 1.10 -4.15 15.54
N GLN A 252 -0.02 -4.05 16.28
CA GLN A 252 -0.57 -2.76 16.69
C GLN A 252 0.36 -2.02 17.66
N GLU A 253 0.84 -2.71 18.72
CA GLU A 253 1.72 -2.11 19.71
C GLU A 253 3.03 -1.56 19.11
N THR A 254 3.57 -2.26 18.11
CA THR A 254 4.77 -1.80 17.42
C THR A 254 4.47 -0.63 16.49
N ALA A 255 3.37 -0.67 15.74
CA ALA A 255 2.95 0.43 14.89
C ALA A 255 2.73 1.72 15.70
N ASP A 256 2.06 1.61 16.86
CA ASP A 256 1.84 2.75 17.78
C ASP A 256 3.16 3.34 18.28
N ARG A 257 4.13 2.48 18.61
CA ARG A 257 5.46 2.92 19.07
C ARG A 257 6.22 3.75 18.05
N VAL A 258 6.07 3.47 16.76
CA VAL A 258 6.78 4.16 15.68
C VAL A 258 5.90 5.17 14.94
N ALA A 259 4.67 5.39 15.40
CA ALA A 259 3.68 6.22 14.72
C ALA A 259 4.19 7.64 14.40
N GLU A 260 4.94 8.26 15.32
CA GLU A 260 5.47 9.61 15.11
C GLU A 260 6.57 9.65 14.05
N ASP A 261 7.46 8.66 14.03
CA ASP A 261 8.50 8.53 13.00
C ASP A 261 7.87 8.25 11.62
N PHE A 262 6.87 7.39 11.60
CA PHE A 262 6.11 7.10 10.39
C PHE A 262 5.39 8.35 9.85
N LYS A 263 4.71 9.10 10.73
CA LYS A 263 4.02 10.35 10.35
C LYS A 263 4.99 11.35 9.75
N ARG A 264 6.13 11.60 10.41
CA ARG A 264 7.16 12.53 9.91
C ARG A 264 7.69 12.10 8.55
N LEU A 265 8.04 10.82 8.41
CA LEU A 265 8.59 10.26 7.17
C LEU A 265 7.59 10.38 6.00
N VAL A 266 6.35 9.95 6.20
CA VAL A 266 5.32 9.97 5.14
C VAL A 266 4.97 11.41 4.76
N THR A 267 4.80 12.30 5.73
CA THR A 267 4.49 13.72 5.48
C THR A 267 5.60 14.39 4.67
N GLU A 268 6.86 14.24 5.09
CA GLU A 268 8.00 14.81 4.36
C GLU A 268 8.16 14.17 2.97
N SER A 269 7.91 12.87 2.84
CA SER A 269 7.94 12.19 1.55
C SER A 269 6.89 12.77 0.59
N ILE A 270 5.65 12.97 1.05
CA ILE A 270 4.58 13.55 0.23
C ILE A 270 4.91 15.00 -0.12
N ARG A 271 5.44 15.79 0.81
CA ARG A 271 5.87 17.17 0.56
C ARG A 271 6.92 17.23 -0.55
N LEU A 272 7.96 16.40 -0.46
CA LEU A 272 9.01 16.31 -1.49
C LEU A 272 8.50 15.78 -2.83
N ILE A 273 7.57 14.83 -2.82
CA ILE A 273 6.86 14.36 -4.03
C ILE A 273 6.13 15.54 -4.68
N GLY A 274 5.48 16.40 -3.89
CA GLY A 274 4.81 17.60 -4.39
C GLY A 274 5.74 18.52 -5.16
N GLU A 275 6.99 18.68 -4.72
CA GLU A 275 8.03 19.46 -5.42
C GLU A 275 8.39 18.87 -6.80
N THR A 276 8.28 17.55 -6.97
CA THR A 276 8.56 16.88 -8.26
C THR A 276 7.38 16.96 -9.23
N LEU A 277 6.19 17.31 -8.76
CA LEU A 277 4.96 17.41 -9.55
C LEU A 277 4.65 18.85 -9.99
N ALA A 278 5.41 19.83 -9.51
CA ALA A 278 5.32 21.24 -9.90
C ALA A 278 6.06 21.50 -11.19
#